data_238c1707068599210f838fcefdccf017
#
_entry.id   238c1707068599210f838fcefdccf017
#
_cell.length_a   1.000
_cell.length_b   1.000
_cell.length_c   1.000
_cell.angle_alpha   90.00
_cell.angle_beta   90.00
_cell.angle_gamma   90.00
#
_symmetry.space_group_name_H-M   'P 1'
#
loop_
_entity.id
_entity.type
_entity.pdbx_description
1 polymer ?
#
loop_
_entity_poly.entity_id
_entity_poly.type
_entity_poly.pdbx_seq_one_letter_code
_entity_poly.pdbx_strand_id
1 'polypeptide(L)'
;MKNLEQYTRYPKGKSEKKLSGRLGLYWDESIQDWELIVSDSKRISEFLKVYQTELKDDDDKFTLMGLIVSSFDDGINKADAEMLELWEICKTILKKECFLHFSIIEYWSFLEEKDIENVFSITLYIREVWNDVRLNFEC
;
A
#
# COMPACT_ATOMS: atom_id res chain seq x y z
N MET A 1 -14.46 -21.86 0.92
CA MET A 1 -13.62 -20.65 0.96
C MET A 1 -12.42 -20.82 0.05
N LYS A 2 -12.13 -19.79 -0.73
CA LYS A 2 -11.02 -19.79 -1.66
C LYS A 2 -9.69 -19.78 -0.92
N ASN A 3 -8.70 -20.51 -1.44
CA ASN A 3 -7.35 -20.44 -0.88
C ASN A 3 -6.71 -19.10 -1.25
N LEU A 4 -6.45 -18.26 -0.25
CA LEU A 4 -5.92 -16.92 -0.45
C LEU A 4 -4.41 -16.88 -0.64
N GLU A 5 -3.70 -17.99 -0.39
CA GLU A 5 -2.25 -18.03 -0.59
C GLU A 5 -1.83 -17.70 -2.02
N GLN A 6 -2.68 -18.00 -3.00
CA GLN A 6 -2.39 -17.68 -4.40
C GLN A 6 -2.24 -16.16 -4.64
N TYR A 7 -2.81 -15.33 -3.75
CA TYR A 7 -2.73 -13.88 -3.87
C TYR A 7 -1.64 -13.27 -2.99
N THR A 8 -0.94 -14.09 -2.21
CA THR A 8 0.13 -13.60 -1.35
C THR A 8 1.31 -13.14 -2.19
N ARG A 9 1.81 -11.96 -1.89
CA ARG A 9 2.90 -11.33 -2.62
C ARG A 9 3.78 -10.57 -1.65
N TYR A 10 5.05 -10.44 -1.99
CA TYR A 10 6.03 -9.73 -1.17
C TYR A 10 6.74 -8.69 -2.02
N PRO A 11 7.19 -7.58 -1.41
CA PRO A 11 8.00 -6.61 -2.14
C PRO A 11 9.27 -7.29 -2.67
N LYS A 12 9.70 -6.87 -3.86
CA LYS A 12 10.91 -7.42 -4.48
C LYS A 12 12.06 -6.44 -4.34
N GLY A 13 13.22 -6.93 -3.87
CA GLY A 13 14.41 -6.10 -3.76
C GLY A 13 14.79 -5.42 -5.07
N LYS A 14 14.62 -6.11 -6.20
CA LYS A 14 14.86 -5.55 -7.52
C LYS A 14 13.97 -4.34 -7.79
N SER A 15 12.69 -4.42 -7.43
CA SER A 15 11.74 -3.31 -7.59
C SER A 15 12.08 -2.18 -6.63
N GLU A 16 12.42 -2.49 -5.38
CA GLU A 16 12.83 -1.48 -4.40
C GLU A 16 14.02 -0.67 -4.91
N LYS A 17 15.04 -1.36 -5.43
CA LYS A 17 16.24 -0.71 -5.96
C LYS A 17 15.91 0.21 -7.12
N LYS A 18 15.11 -0.29 -8.06
CA LYS A 18 14.69 0.47 -9.24
C LYS A 18 13.88 1.71 -8.86
N LEU A 19 12.92 1.55 -7.97
CA LEU A 19 12.08 2.66 -7.51
C LEU A 19 12.90 3.68 -6.71
N SER A 20 13.83 3.21 -5.88
CA SER A 20 14.70 4.10 -5.12
C SER A 20 15.55 4.95 -6.05
N GLY A 21 16.07 4.36 -7.13
CA GLY A 21 16.80 5.12 -8.14
C GLY A 21 15.95 6.18 -8.82
N ARG A 22 14.70 5.83 -9.14
CA ARG A 22 13.77 6.76 -9.80
C ARG A 22 13.32 7.89 -8.88
N LEU A 23 13.10 7.59 -7.59
CA LEU A 23 12.49 8.52 -6.63
C LEU A 23 13.50 9.18 -5.70
N GLY A 24 14.78 8.82 -5.80
CA GLY A 24 15.81 9.36 -4.93
C GLY A 24 15.68 8.91 -3.50
N LEU A 25 15.34 7.63 -3.29
CA LEU A 25 15.16 7.05 -1.97
C LEU A 25 16.36 6.20 -1.58
N TYR A 26 16.59 6.05 -0.27
CA TYR A 26 17.65 5.18 0.23
C TYR A 26 17.39 3.72 -0.09
N TRP A 27 18.44 3.00 -0.51
CA TRP A 27 18.37 1.57 -0.71
C TRP A 27 19.77 0.96 -0.61
N ASP A 28 19.88 -0.20 0.04
CA ASP A 28 21.07 -1.04 -0.03
C ASP A 28 20.62 -2.50 -0.01
N GLU A 29 21.56 -3.41 -0.27
CA GLU A 29 21.23 -4.84 -0.41
C GLU A 29 20.80 -5.51 0.90
N SER A 30 21.08 -4.89 2.04
CA SER A 30 20.72 -5.42 3.35
C SER A 30 19.45 -4.82 3.91
N ILE A 31 18.81 -3.85 3.20
CA ILE A 31 17.66 -3.16 3.74
C ILE A 31 16.48 -4.12 3.92
N GLN A 32 15.81 -4.02 5.05
CA GLN A 32 14.58 -4.74 5.34
C GLN A 32 13.48 -3.71 5.62
N ASP A 33 12.25 -4.07 5.27
CA ASP A 33 11.09 -3.19 5.47
C ASP A 33 11.30 -1.82 4.82
N TRP A 34 11.82 -1.84 3.60
CA TRP A 34 12.12 -0.63 2.83
C TRP A 34 10.94 0.35 2.84
N GLU A 35 9.72 -0.13 2.60
CA GLU A 35 8.52 0.70 2.54
C GLU A 35 8.23 1.42 3.85
N LEU A 36 8.69 0.88 4.98
CA LEU A 36 8.53 1.54 6.27
C LEU A 36 9.64 2.55 6.52
N ILE A 37 10.84 2.28 6.00
CA ILE A 37 12.01 3.13 6.23
C ILE A 37 11.95 4.40 5.39
N VAL A 38 11.52 4.29 4.13
CA VAL A 38 11.53 5.42 3.20
C VAL A 38 10.16 6.07 3.03
N SER A 39 9.17 5.68 3.82
CA SER A 39 7.83 6.28 3.76
C SER A 39 7.91 7.78 4.01
N ASP A 40 7.05 8.52 3.31
CA ASP A 40 7.02 9.98 3.41
C ASP A 40 5.64 10.49 3.00
N SER A 41 4.87 10.91 4.00
CA SER A 41 3.51 11.38 3.77
C SER A 41 3.46 12.64 2.90
N LYS A 42 4.55 13.39 2.81
CA LYS A 42 4.62 14.61 1.99
C LYS A 42 4.82 14.31 0.51
N ARG A 43 5.18 13.08 0.17
CA ARG A 43 5.47 12.69 -1.21
C ARG A 43 4.41 11.77 -1.82
N ILE A 44 3.29 11.56 -1.16
CA ILE A 44 2.25 10.64 -1.63
C ILE A 44 1.77 11.02 -3.03
N SER A 45 1.54 12.30 -3.28
CA SER A 45 1.10 12.76 -4.60
C SER A 45 2.10 12.36 -5.69
N GLU A 46 3.39 12.54 -5.42
CA GLU A 46 4.45 12.14 -6.34
C GLU A 46 4.46 10.62 -6.56
N PHE A 47 4.36 9.85 -5.49
CA PHE A 47 4.34 8.39 -5.57
C PHE A 47 3.15 7.89 -6.38
N LEU A 48 1.96 8.45 -6.14
CA LEU A 48 0.76 8.08 -6.90
C LEU A 48 0.91 8.40 -8.38
N LYS A 49 1.52 9.54 -8.70
CA LYS A 49 1.74 9.93 -10.09
C LYS A 49 2.66 8.94 -10.80
N VAL A 50 3.77 8.56 -10.16
CA VAL A 50 4.68 7.56 -10.72
C VAL A 50 3.95 6.23 -10.92
N TYR A 51 3.17 5.81 -9.92
CA TYR A 51 2.38 4.59 -10.02
C TYR A 51 1.48 4.60 -11.25
N GLN A 52 0.72 5.67 -11.43
CA GLN A 52 -0.29 5.74 -12.48
C GLN A 52 0.27 5.97 -13.87
N THR A 53 1.41 6.66 -13.99
CA THR A 53 1.91 7.08 -15.29
C THR A 53 3.14 6.32 -15.78
N GLU A 54 3.89 5.67 -14.89
CA GLU A 54 5.17 5.06 -15.27
C GLU A 54 5.22 3.54 -15.07
N LEU A 55 4.43 2.98 -14.16
CA LEU A 55 4.58 1.57 -13.82
C LEU A 55 3.64 0.68 -14.62
N LYS A 56 4.18 -0.43 -15.13
CA LYS A 56 3.43 -1.45 -15.85
C LYS A 56 3.66 -2.84 -15.27
N ASP A 57 4.82 -3.05 -14.66
CA ASP A 57 5.20 -4.34 -14.09
C ASP A 57 4.51 -4.53 -12.74
N ASP A 58 3.93 -5.71 -12.53
CA ASP A 58 3.18 -5.99 -11.30
C ASP A 58 4.03 -5.96 -10.04
N ASP A 59 5.29 -6.43 -10.11
CA ASP A 59 6.17 -6.36 -8.95
C ASP A 59 6.49 -4.92 -8.56
N ASP A 60 6.72 -4.06 -9.56
CA ASP A 60 6.97 -2.63 -9.32
C ASP A 60 5.72 -1.97 -8.72
N LYS A 61 4.54 -2.27 -9.27
CA LYS A 61 3.27 -1.72 -8.78
C LYS A 61 3.01 -2.13 -7.33
N PHE A 62 3.17 -3.42 -7.04
CA PHE A 62 2.96 -3.91 -5.69
C PHE A 62 3.92 -3.25 -4.71
N THR A 63 5.20 -3.18 -5.08
CA THR A 63 6.24 -2.62 -4.22
C THR A 63 5.99 -1.14 -3.95
N LEU A 64 5.64 -0.36 -4.98
CA LEU A 64 5.35 1.06 -4.78
C LEU A 64 4.05 1.26 -4.00
N MET A 65 3.04 0.43 -4.21
CA MET A 65 1.79 0.55 -3.45
C MET A 65 2.05 0.31 -1.95
N GLY A 66 2.93 -0.62 -1.60
CA GLY A 66 3.33 -0.82 -0.21
C GLY A 66 3.91 0.46 0.40
N LEU A 67 4.77 1.14 -0.35
CA LEU A 67 5.33 2.42 0.08
C LEU A 67 4.25 3.50 0.19
N ILE A 68 3.32 3.55 -0.76
CA ILE A 68 2.24 4.53 -0.75
C ILE A 68 1.38 4.36 0.50
N VAL A 69 0.95 3.13 0.80
CA VAL A 69 0.09 2.89 1.97
C VAL A 69 0.85 3.18 3.27
N SER A 70 2.11 2.79 3.36
CA SER A 70 2.95 3.13 4.51
C SER A 70 3.06 4.64 4.69
N SER A 71 3.17 5.38 3.59
CA SER A 71 3.25 6.84 3.64
C SER A 71 1.94 7.48 4.10
N PHE A 72 0.79 6.90 3.70
CA PHE A 72 -0.49 7.32 4.25
C PHE A 72 -0.55 7.07 5.76
N ASP A 73 -0.06 5.92 6.21
CA ASP A 73 -0.07 5.61 7.64
C ASP A 73 0.67 6.68 8.45
N ASP A 74 1.76 7.21 7.91
CA ASP A 74 2.55 8.25 8.58
C ASP A 74 1.78 9.57 8.73
N GLY A 75 0.82 9.87 7.85
CA GLY A 75 0.19 11.18 7.82
C GLY A 75 -1.33 11.21 7.92
N ILE A 76 -2.02 10.08 7.76
CA ILE A 76 -3.49 10.09 7.61
C ILE A 76 -4.21 10.54 8.89
N ASN A 77 -3.59 10.37 10.07
CA ASN A 77 -4.18 10.82 11.34
C ASN A 77 -4.21 12.34 11.46
N LYS A 78 -3.53 13.03 10.53
CA LYS A 78 -3.55 14.49 10.42
C LYS A 78 -4.38 14.89 9.19
N ALA A 79 -5.33 14.03 8.80
CA ALA A 79 -6.05 14.16 7.55
C ALA A 79 -6.61 15.56 7.35
N ASP A 80 -6.23 16.15 6.23
CA ASP A 80 -6.82 17.37 5.71
C ASP A 80 -7.50 17.03 4.38
N ALA A 81 -8.11 18.02 3.74
CA ALA A 81 -8.84 17.78 2.50
C ALA A 81 -7.95 17.21 1.40
N GLU A 82 -6.71 17.68 1.30
CA GLU A 82 -5.77 17.19 0.29
C GLU A 82 -5.42 15.73 0.54
N MET A 83 -5.11 15.36 1.79
CA MET A 83 -4.79 13.99 2.15
C MET A 83 -5.96 13.06 1.83
N LEU A 84 -7.19 13.47 2.12
CA LEU A 84 -8.38 12.65 1.85
C LEU A 84 -8.63 12.51 0.35
N GLU A 85 -8.34 13.53 -0.45
CA GLU A 85 -8.43 13.43 -1.91
C GLU A 85 -7.43 12.42 -2.45
N LEU A 86 -6.19 12.44 -1.95
CA LEU A 86 -5.17 11.48 -2.35
C LEU A 86 -5.57 10.08 -1.94
N TRP A 87 -6.16 9.93 -0.76
CA TRP A 87 -6.64 8.63 -0.30
C TRP A 87 -7.73 8.08 -1.22
N GLU A 88 -8.64 8.90 -1.69
CA GLU A 88 -9.69 8.45 -2.62
C GLU A 88 -9.09 7.90 -3.92
N ILE A 89 -8.02 8.51 -4.41
CA ILE A 89 -7.30 8.00 -5.59
C ILE A 89 -6.70 6.63 -5.28
N CYS A 90 -6.00 6.53 -4.15
CA CYS A 90 -5.37 5.27 -3.73
C CYS A 90 -6.41 4.17 -3.51
N LYS A 91 -7.51 4.50 -2.84
CA LYS A 91 -8.60 3.57 -2.58
C LYS A 91 -9.16 2.99 -3.88
N THR A 92 -9.36 3.83 -4.88
CA THR A 92 -9.86 3.40 -6.18
C THR A 92 -8.90 2.40 -6.82
N ILE A 93 -7.60 2.67 -6.77
CA ILE A 93 -6.59 1.76 -7.30
C ILE A 93 -6.60 0.42 -6.55
N LEU A 94 -6.63 0.48 -5.22
CA LEU A 94 -6.63 -0.74 -4.40
C LEU A 94 -7.84 -1.62 -4.69
N LYS A 95 -9.01 -1.03 -4.89
CA LYS A 95 -10.22 -1.78 -5.22
C LYS A 95 -10.14 -2.38 -6.62
N LYS A 96 -9.69 -1.60 -7.58
CA LYS A 96 -9.58 -2.06 -8.98
C LYS A 96 -8.55 -3.17 -9.13
N GLU A 97 -7.43 -3.06 -8.42
CA GLU A 97 -6.33 -4.02 -8.51
C GLU A 97 -6.21 -4.85 -7.22
N CYS A 98 -7.34 -5.22 -6.62
CA CYS A 98 -7.34 -5.86 -5.30
C CYS A 98 -6.64 -7.22 -5.29
N PHE A 99 -6.66 -7.97 -6.40
CA PHE A 99 -5.96 -9.25 -6.46
C PHE A 99 -4.44 -9.04 -6.42
N LEU A 100 -3.95 -8.00 -7.07
CA LEU A 100 -2.52 -7.67 -7.04
C LEU A 100 -2.10 -7.23 -5.63
N HIS A 101 -2.95 -6.44 -4.97
CA HIS A 101 -2.60 -5.80 -3.70
C HIS A 101 -3.20 -6.50 -2.47
N PHE A 102 -3.65 -7.74 -2.62
CA PHE A 102 -4.28 -8.47 -1.51
C PHE A 102 -3.43 -8.44 -0.24
N SER A 103 -2.12 -8.74 -0.34
CA SER A 103 -1.26 -8.80 0.84
C SER A 103 -1.14 -7.46 1.55
N ILE A 104 -1.14 -6.35 0.80
CA ILE A 104 -1.10 -5.02 1.39
C ILE A 104 -2.41 -4.73 2.13
N ILE A 105 -3.54 -5.04 1.49
CA ILE A 105 -4.86 -4.83 2.10
C ILE A 105 -4.98 -5.66 3.37
N GLU A 106 -4.57 -6.93 3.32
CA GLU A 106 -4.63 -7.83 4.46
C GLU A 106 -3.77 -7.32 5.62
N TYR A 107 -2.51 -6.99 5.32
CA TYR A 107 -1.57 -6.56 6.35
C TYR A 107 -2.05 -5.31 7.08
N TRP A 108 -2.41 -4.27 6.35
CA TRP A 108 -2.77 -2.99 6.95
C TRP A 108 -4.18 -2.97 7.52
N SER A 109 -5.05 -3.91 7.12
CA SER A 109 -6.38 -4.08 7.73
C SER A 109 -6.29 -4.58 9.15
N PHE A 110 -5.23 -5.33 9.48
CA PHE A 110 -4.99 -5.86 10.82
C PHE A 110 -6.28 -6.44 11.44
N LEU A 111 -6.91 -7.34 10.68
CA LEU A 111 -8.27 -7.82 11.01
C LEU A 111 -8.37 -8.58 12.32
N GLU A 112 -7.28 -9.21 12.77
CA GLU A 112 -7.25 -9.95 14.02
C GLU A 112 -7.24 -9.03 15.26
N GLU A 113 -6.89 -7.75 15.10
CA GLU A 113 -6.87 -6.81 16.22
C GLU A 113 -8.24 -6.16 16.36
N LYS A 114 -8.87 -6.34 17.51
CA LYS A 114 -10.21 -5.82 17.78
C LYS A 114 -10.19 -4.46 18.48
N ASP A 115 -9.08 -4.13 19.14
CA ASP A 115 -8.95 -2.85 19.83
C ASP A 115 -8.41 -1.80 18.87
N ILE A 116 -9.24 -0.82 18.54
CA ILE A 116 -8.87 0.21 17.56
C ILE A 116 -7.74 1.12 18.05
N GLU A 117 -7.42 1.08 19.34
CA GLU A 117 -6.27 1.82 19.86
C GLU A 117 -4.95 1.15 19.53
N ASN A 118 -4.98 -0.13 19.16
CA ASN A 118 -3.78 -0.92 18.87
C ASN A 118 -3.53 -1.13 17.38
N VAL A 119 -4.31 -0.50 16.50
CA VAL A 119 -4.13 -0.65 15.07
C VAL A 119 -3.32 0.51 14.49
N PHE A 120 -2.93 0.37 13.22
CA PHE A 120 -2.22 1.42 12.49
C PHE A 120 -3.17 2.58 12.16
N SER A 121 -2.61 3.78 11.95
CA SER A 121 -3.42 4.95 11.60
C SER A 121 -4.25 4.74 10.35
N ILE A 122 -3.70 4.03 9.36
CA ILE A 122 -4.39 3.76 8.09
C ILE A 122 -5.42 2.62 8.19
N THR A 123 -5.38 1.83 9.27
CA THR A 123 -6.14 0.58 9.35
C THR A 123 -7.64 0.75 9.10
N LEU A 124 -8.28 1.74 9.74
CA LEU A 124 -9.73 1.92 9.57
C LEU A 124 -10.10 2.28 8.12
N TYR A 125 -9.24 3.03 7.43
CA TYR A 125 -9.44 3.38 6.01
C TYR A 125 -9.26 2.14 5.12
N ILE A 126 -8.26 1.32 5.40
CA ILE A 126 -7.99 0.11 4.62
C ILE A 126 -9.08 -0.94 4.86
N ARG A 127 -9.64 -1.00 6.08
CA ARG A 127 -10.74 -1.93 6.36
C ARG A 127 -11.97 -1.63 5.51
N GLU A 128 -12.20 -0.39 5.15
CA GLU A 128 -13.28 -0.04 4.20
C GLU A 128 -13.01 -0.66 2.83
N VAL A 129 -11.75 -0.62 2.38
CA VAL A 129 -11.37 -1.27 1.12
C VAL A 129 -11.63 -2.77 1.22
N TRP A 130 -11.18 -3.40 2.29
CA TRP A 130 -11.38 -4.83 2.50
C TRP A 130 -12.86 -5.20 2.47
N ASN A 131 -13.69 -4.44 3.16
CA ASN A 131 -15.14 -4.70 3.18
C ASN A 131 -15.75 -4.62 1.79
N ASP A 132 -15.23 -3.74 0.94
CA ASP A 132 -15.76 -3.56 -0.42
C ASP A 132 -15.28 -4.66 -1.38
N VAL A 133 -14.11 -5.26 -1.14
CA VAL A 133 -13.52 -6.20 -2.10
C VAL A 133 -13.53 -7.65 -1.62
N ARG A 134 -13.80 -7.92 -0.35
CA ARG A 134 -13.66 -9.27 0.20
C ARG A 134 -14.45 -10.34 -0.54
N LEU A 135 -15.60 -9.98 -1.07
CA LEU A 135 -16.42 -10.95 -1.80
C LEU A 135 -15.77 -11.38 -3.11
N ASN A 136 -14.85 -10.60 -3.65
CA ASN A 136 -14.10 -10.97 -4.86
C ASN A 136 -13.18 -12.17 -4.61
N PHE A 137 -12.87 -12.46 -3.34
CA PHE A 137 -11.99 -13.56 -2.95
C PHE A 137 -12.75 -14.82 -2.51
N GLU A 138 -14.07 -14.78 -2.55
CA GLU A 138 -14.92 -15.92 -2.21
C GLU A 138 -15.38 -16.63 -3.48
N CYS A 139 -15.52 -17.95 -3.40
CA CYS A 139 -16.05 -18.76 -4.50
C CYS A 139 -17.53 -18.99 -4.32
#